data_4deea9745ef519dde6de3197b50974d1
#
_entry.id   4deea9745ef519dde6de3197b50974d1
#
_cell.length_a   1.000
_cell.length_b   1.000
_cell.length_c   1.000
_cell.angle_alpha   90.00
_cell.angle_beta   90.00
_cell.angle_gamma   90.00
#
_symmetry.space_group_name_H-M   'P 1'
#
loop_
_entity.id
_entity.type
_entity.pdbx_description
1 polymer ?
#
loop_
_entity_poly.entity_id
_entity_poly.type
_entity_poly.pdbx_seq_one_letter_code
_entity_poly.pdbx_strand_id
1 'polypeptide(L)'
;MSAKYIFVTGGVVSSLGKGLAAASIGCLLESRGLRVNLMKFDPYLNVDPGTMSPFQHGEVFVTDDGAETDLDLGHYERFTHAHLTRDNNLTTGRIYEQIITKERRGDYLGKTVQVIPHVTNEIKNAMRKVASGVDVAIVEIGGTVGDIESLPFLEAIRQMRQELGRENTVFVHVTLVPWIAAAQELKTKPTQHSVKELLSIGIQADILLCRTDRFLSREMKSKIAAFCNVEERAVVTAKDVASIYECPLVFAQEGVDALALKYLHIDAKPTDLTKWQNLVHRAYNPKDEVSIAIVGKYVEYEDSYKSLKEALTHGALAQNLKLKVTWIEAEGLESKHPGDESYKSQLAGFDGILVPGGFGKRGIEGMLNAIRHARENNIPYFGICLGMQTACIEYARNVCGLTDANSSEFDPAAQHRIIYKLRELTGVEEMGGTMRLGAWTCILQPDSIAAKAYSYDLSSQTPLDLSSREEGVARSRGICFSSDDGQGTNLGTVGRGTASAVPSSLNLSSRASEASRGTSMPADSTYADDRTTHTIEISERHRHRYEFNREYEALLTGAGLKITGTTPDATYVEIVEIPNHPFFLGCQFHPEFKSKPLEPHPLFRAFIEASYGNRIVEGDRGIETPDTLAQSR
;
A
#
# COMPACT_ATOMS: atom_id res chain seq x y z
N MET A 1 -1.64 5.59 -30.07
CA MET A 1 -0.83 4.36 -30.26
C MET A 1 -1.52 3.25 -29.51
N SER A 2 -1.42 2.00 -29.94
CA SER A 2 -1.89 0.86 -29.14
C SER A 2 -0.98 0.71 -27.92
N ALA A 3 -1.52 0.33 -26.76
CA ALA A 3 -0.73 0.07 -25.55
C ALA A 3 0.32 -1.02 -25.80
N LYS A 4 1.48 -0.89 -25.15
CA LYS A 4 2.55 -1.89 -25.11
C LYS A 4 2.38 -2.76 -23.87
N TYR A 5 2.99 -3.94 -23.84
CA TYR A 5 2.82 -4.89 -22.75
C TYR A 5 4.16 -5.35 -22.17
N ILE A 6 4.24 -5.39 -20.85
CA ILE A 6 5.33 -6.04 -20.11
C ILE A 6 4.72 -7.20 -19.33
N PHE A 7 5.13 -8.43 -19.63
CA PHE A 7 4.69 -9.63 -18.93
C PHE A 7 5.73 -10.02 -17.90
N VAL A 8 5.36 -10.06 -16.62
CA VAL A 8 6.23 -10.44 -15.51
C VAL A 8 5.89 -11.86 -15.09
N THR A 9 6.84 -12.76 -15.27
CA THR A 9 6.74 -14.17 -14.86
C THR A 9 7.79 -14.47 -13.80
N GLY A 10 7.65 -15.56 -13.07
CA GLY A 10 8.66 -15.98 -12.11
C GLY A 10 8.79 -17.49 -12.01
N GLY A 11 9.97 -17.93 -11.61
CA GLY A 11 10.26 -19.33 -11.45
C GLY A 11 11.16 -19.59 -10.24
N VAL A 12 11.43 -20.88 -9.99
CA VAL A 12 12.21 -21.44 -8.88
C VAL A 12 11.41 -21.61 -7.60
N VAL A 13 10.86 -20.52 -7.02
CA VAL A 13 10.10 -20.54 -5.75
C VAL A 13 8.99 -19.50 -5.76
N SER A 14 7.98 -19.68 -4.92
CA SER A 14 6.98 -18.66 -4.60
C SER A 14 7.62 -17.47 -3.83
N SER A 15 6.89 -16.38 -3.67
CA SER A 15 7.34 -15.19 -2.93
C SER A 15 8.68 -14.60 -3.42
N LEU A 16 8.97 -14.77 -4.72
CA LEU A 16 10.22 -14.31 -5.34
C LEU A 16 10.23 -12.77 -5.53
N GLY A 17 9.09 -12.10 -5.32
CA GLY A 17 8.96 -10.64 -5.43
C GLY A 17 8.53 -10.17 -6.82
N LYS A 18 7.72 -10.96 -7.55
CA LYS A 18 7.15 -10.55 -8.85
C LYS A 18 6.32 -9.28 -8.74
N GLY A 19 5.42 -9.19 -7.73
CA GLY A 19 4.58 -8.01 -7.50
C GLY A 19 5.40 -6.76 -7.27
N LEU A 20 6.41 -6.83 -6.41
CA LEU A 20 7.33 -5.73 -6.17
C LEU A 20 8.15 -5.35 -7.42
N ALA A 21 8.54 -6.35 -8.22
CA ALA A 21 9.24 -6.09 -9.48
C ALA A 21 8.32 -5.38 -10.49
N ALA A 22 7.08 -5.85 -10.65
CA ALA A 22 6.08 -5.22 -11.51
C ALA A 22 5.78 -3.78 -11.08
N ALA A 23 5.57 -3.55 -9.77
CA ALA A 23 5.35 -2.24 -9.18
C ALA A 23 6.54 -1.29 -9.40
N SER A 24 7.78 -1.79 -9.20
CA SER A 24 9.00 -1.00 -9.39
C SER A 24 9.21 -0.62 -10.87
N ILE A 25 8.94 -1.53 -11.81
CA ILE A 25 8.97 -1.22 -13.25
C ILE A 25 7.91 -0.16 -13.57
N GLY A 26 6.69 -0.29 -13.03
CA GLY A 26 5.63 0.70 -13.18
C GLY A 26 6.07 2.09 -12.70
N CYS A 27 6.63 2.18 -11.50
CA CYS A 27 7.21 3.40 -10.94
C CYS A 27 8.25 4.04 -11.87
N LEU A 28 9.17 3.24 -12.40
CA LEU A 28 10.21 3.72 -13.31
C LEU A 28 9.64 4.27 -14.61
N LEU A 29 8.64 3.61 -15.20
CA LEU A 29 8.01 4.08 -16.41
C LEU A 29 7.18 5.35 -16.19
N GLU A 30 6.47 5.46 -15.05
CA GLU A 30 5.78 6.70 -14.65
C GLU A 30 6.75 7.86 -14.44
N SER A 31 7.92 7.61 -13.81
CA SER A 31 8.95 8.64 -13.62
C SER A 31 9.50 9.21 -14.94
N ARG A 32 9.30 8.49 -16.04
CA ARG A 32 9.61 8.94 -17.41
C ARG A 32 8.42 9.58 -18.12
N GLY A 33 7.29 9.76 -17.43
CA GLY A 33 6.09 10.42 -17.94
C GLY A 33 5.15 9.53 -18.72
N LEU A 34 5.28 8.21 -18.63
CA LEU A 34 4.37 7.25 -19.27
C LEU A 34 3.18 6.95 -18.36
N ARG A 35 2.01 6.74 -18.95
CA ARG A 35 0.83 6.22 -18.26
C ARG A 35 0.92 4.71 -18.21
N VAL A 36 0.87 4.16 -17.02
CA VAL A 36 0.94 2.71 -16.80
C VAL A 36 -0.34 2.19 -16.15
N ASN A 37 -0.64 0.91 -16.38
CA ASN A 37 -1.60 0.16 -15.58
C ASN A 37 -1.04 -1.23 -15.31
N LEU A 38 -1.40 -1.81 -14.17
CA LEU A 38 -0.89 -3.09 -13.73
C LEU A 38 -2.03 -4.09 -13.57
N MET A 39 -1.76 -5.36 -13.83
CA MET A 39 -2.73 -6.45 -13.71
C MET A 39 -2.07 -7.67 -13.10
N LYS A 40 -2.80 -8.36 -12.22
CA LYS A 40 -2.42 -9.62 -11.59
C LYS A 40 -3.31 -10.75 -12.09
N PHE A 41 -2.69 -11.87 -12.48
CA PHE A 41 -3.36 -13.14 -12.68
C PHE A 41 -3.02 -14.10 -11.56
N ASP A 42 -4.03 -14.67 -10.90
CA ASP A 42 -3.85 -15.64 -9.84
C ASP A 42 -4.35 -17.02 -10.28
N PRO A 43 -3.49 -18.06 -10.21
CA PRO A 43 -3.80 -19.36 -10.78
C PRO A 43 -4.72 -20.24 -9.93
N TYR A 44 -5.15 -19.81 -8.74
CA TYR A 44 -6.06 -20.57 -7.90
C TYR A 44 -7.52 -20.55 -8.42
N LEU A 45 -8.31 -21.54 -7.96
CA LEU A 45 -9.71 -21.75 -8.37
C LEU A 45 -10.73 -20.95 -7.55
N ASN A 46 -10.32 -20.21 -6.53
CA ASN A 46 -11.21 -19.30 -5.85
C ASN A 46 -11.65 -18.19 -6.81
N VAL A 47 -12.92 -17.79 -6.74
CA VAL A 47 -13.45 -16.68 -7.58
C VAL A 47 -12.78 -15.35 -7.22
N ASP A 48 -12.60 -15.15 -5.93
CA ASP A 48 -11.83 -14.05 -5.33
C ASP A 48 -11.18 -14.50 -4.01
N PRO A 49 -10.26 -13.72 -3.42
CA PRO A 49 -9.61 -14.08 -2.15
C PRO A 49 -10.44 -13.76 -0.90
N GLY A 50 -11.63 -13.18 -1.03
CA GLY A 50 -12.42 -12.66 0.10
C GLY A 50 -12.76 -13.68 1.20
N THR A 51 -12.85 -14.96 0.86
CA THR A 51 -13.12 -16.07 1.79
C THR A 51 -11.87 -16.86 2.17
N MET A 52 -10.70 -16.50 1.65
CA MET A 52 -9.45 -17.20 1.92
C MET A 52 -8.90 -16.86 3.31
N SER A 53 -8.21 -17.81 3.92
CA SER A 53 -7.57 -17.60 5.21
C SER A 53 -6.37 -16.66 5.08
N PRO A 54 -6.26 -15.61 5.91
CA PRO A 54 -5.09 -14.73 5.93
C PRO A 54 -3.77 -15.46 6.21
N PHE A 55 -3.81 -16.57 6.92
CA PHE A 55 -2.64 -17.42 7.18
C PHE A 55 -2.08 -18.12 5.93
N GLN A 56 -2.90 -18.33 4.90
CA GLN A 56 -2.50 -19.01 3.67
C GLN A 56 -2.26 -18.04 2.51
N HIS A 57 -3.05 -16.98 2.44
CA HIS A 57 -3.08 -16.07 1.31
C HIS A 57 -2.44 -14.71 1.61
N GLY A 58 -2.33 -14.34 2.89
CA GLY A 58 -1.99 -12.98 3.31
C GLY A 58 -3.20 -12.06 3.36
N GLU A 59 -2.94 -10.76 3.33
CA GLU A 59 -3.97 -9.73 3.35
C GLU A 59 -4.85 -9.76 2.11
N VAL A 60 -6.15 -9.57 2.29
CA VAL A 60 -7.08 -9.29 1.19
C VAL A 60 -7.14 -7.78 0.99
N PHE A 61 -6.58 -7.32 -0.13
CA PHE A 61 -6.59 -5.91 -0.50
C PHE A 61 -7.91 -5.54 -1.18
N VAL A 62 -8.48 -4.38 -0.85
CA VAL A 62 -9.77 -3.92 -1.41
C VAL A 62 -9.56 -2.67 -2.25
N THR A 63 -10.08 -2.70 -3.49
CA THR A 63 -10.06 -1.56 -4.41
C THR A 63 -11.24 -0.61 -4.17
N ASP A 64 -11.21 0.58 -4.78
CA ASP A 64 -12.28 1.58 -4.62
C ASP A 64 -13.65 1.07 -5.12
N ASP A 65 -13.67 0.23 -6.15
CA ASP A 65 -14.90 -0.39 -6.69
C ASP A 65 -15.37 -1.64 -5.92
N GLY A 66 -14.75 -1.91 -4.75
CA GLY A 66 -15.13 -2.98 -3.84
C GLY A 66 -14.69 -4.38 -4.27
N ALA A 67 -13.71 -4.51 -5.14
CA ALA A 67 -13.13 -5.82 -5.42
C ALA A 67 -12.21 -6.25 -4.27
N GLU A 68 -12.39 -7.49 -3.80
CA GLU A 68 -11.45 -8.19 -2.93
C GLU A 68 -10.37 -8.82 -3.81
N THR A 69 -9.11 -8.50 -3.56
CA THR A 69 -7.99 -8.80 -4.45
C THR A 69 -6.77 -9.30 -3.70
N ASP A 70 -5.78 -9.79 -4.44
CA ASP A 70 -4.47 -10.17 -3.91
C ASP A 70 -3.70 -8.95 -3.35
N LEU A 71 -2.85 -9.19 -2.35
CA LEU A 71 -2.04 -8.18 -1.67
C LEU A 71 -1.06 -7.43 -2.61
N ASP A 72 -0.70 -8.02 -3.75
CA ASP A 72 0.19 -7.40 -4.73
C ASP A 72 -0.41 -6.13 -5.34
N LEU A 73 -1.75 -6.01 -5.39
CA LEU A 73 -2.39 -4.78 -5.84
C LEU A 73 -2.06 -3.60 -4.91
N GLY A 74 -1.90 -3.87 -3.62
CA GLY A 74 -1.40 -2.88 -2.67
C GLY A 74 0.02 -2.40 -3.03
N HIS A 75 0.91 -3.29 -3.47
CA HIS A 75 2.22 -2.87 -3.99
C HIS A 75 2.09 -1.99 -5.22
N TYR A 76 1.20 -2.35 -6.17
CA TYR A 76 1.00 -1.56 -7.39
C TYR A 76 0.55 -0.13 -7.06
N GLU A 77 -0.44 0.05 -6.19
CA GLU A 77 -0.93 1.38 -5.80
C GLU A 77 0.09 2.18 -4.98
N ARG A 78 0.91 1.53 -4.15
CA ARG A 78 1.96 2.20 -3.36
C ARG A 78 3.09 2.75 -4.22
N PHE A 79 3.39 2.09 -5.35
CA PHE A 79 4.53 2.45 -6.21
C PHE A 79 4.13 3.29 -7.42
N THR A 80 2.85 3.30 -7.79
CA THR A 80 2.35 3.97 -9.00
C THR A 80 1.11 4.83 -8.71
N HIS A 81 0.71 5.61 -9.72
CA HIS A 81 -0.54 6.36 -9.72
C HIS A 81 -1.66 5.61 -10.47
N ALA A 82 -1.45 4.34 -10.82
CA ALA A 82 -2.46 3.53 -11.47
C ALA A 82 -3.71 3.43 -10.58
N HIS A 83 -4.89 3.65 -11.18
CA HIS A 83 -6.17 3.44 -10.53
C HIS A 83 -6.63 2.00 -10.77
N LEU A 84 -6.57 1.19 -9.71
CA LEU A 84 -6.88 -0.23 -9.80
C LEU A 84 -8.34 -0.50 -9.48
N THR A 85 -8.90 -1.44 -10.22
CA THR A 85 -10.30 -1.89 -10.13
C THR A 85 -10.34 -3.42 -10.15
N ARG A 86 -11.54 -4.00 -10.06
CA ARG A 86 -11.74 -5.45 -10.19
C ARG A 86 -11.21 -6.07 -11.49
N ASP A 87 -10.97 -5.26 -12.50
CA ASP A 87 -10.40 -5.72 -13.76
C ASP A 87 -8.88 -5.95 -13.67
N ASN A 88 -8.24 -5.39 -12.66
CA ASN A 88 -6.79 -5.49 -12.45
C ASN A 88 -6.36 -6.76 -11.71
N ASN A 89 -7.30 -7.54 -11.16
CA ASN A 89 -7.04 -8.85 -10.57
C ASN A 89 -8.01 -9.89 -11.14
N LEU A 90 -7.48 -10.95 -11.72
CA LEU A 90 -8.29 -12.00 -12.32
C LEU A 90 -7.76 -13.39 -11.93
N THR A 91 -8.63 -14.19 -11.30
CA THR A 91 -8.33 -15.55 -10.88
C THR A 91 -8.73 -16.57 -11.93
N THR A 92 -8.13 -17.77 -11.88
CA THR A 92 -8.57 -18.90 -12.69
C THR A 92 -10.05 -19.19 -12.45
N GLY A 93 -10.49 -19.20 -11.18
CA GLY A 93 -11.88 -19.49 -10.81
C GLY A 93 -12.85 -18.54 -11.51
N ARG A 94 -12.59 -17.23 -11.47
CA ARG A 94 -13.43 -16.22 -12.13
C ARG A 94 -13.48 -16.39 -13.65
N ILE A 95 -12.36 -16.75 -14.28
CA ILE A 95 -12.32 -17.00 -15.74
C ILE A 95 -13.20 -18.19 -16.10
N TYR A 96 -13.04 -19.31 -15.37
CA TYR A 96 -13.81 -20.52 -15.64
C TYR A 96 -15.30 -20.35 -15.34
N GLU A 97 -15.67 -19.63 -14.28
CA GLU A 97 -17.05 -19.26 -13.98
C GLU A 97 -17.69 -18.49 -15.13
N GLN A 98 -16.99 -17.48 -15.67
CA GLN A 98 -17.47 -16.70 -16.82
C GLN A 98 -17.67 -17.56 -18.06
N ILE A 99 -16.74 -18.48 -18.33
CA ILE A 99 -16.81 -19.37 -19.51
C ILE A 99 -17.96 -20.38 -19.37
N ILE A 100 -18.11 -21.01 -18.20
CA ILE A 100 -19.19 -21.95 -17.92
C ILE A 100 -20.54 -21.23 -17.97
N THR A 101 -20.65 -20.02 -17.45
CA THR A 101 -21.86 -19.21 -17.52
C THR A 101 -22.24 -18.88 -18.97
N LYS A 102 -21.27 -18.49 -19.81
CA LYS A 102 -21.46 -18.24 -21.24
C LYS A 102 -21.90 -19.52 -21.97
N GLU A 103 -21.31 -20.65 -21.65
CA GLU A 103 -21.67 -21.95 -22.21
C GLU A 103 -23.12 -22.32 -21.86
N ARG A 104 -23.52 -22.21 -20.59
CA ARG A 104 -24.88 -22.47 -20.13
C ARG A 104 -25.93 -21.56 -20.78
N ARG A 105 -25.58 -20.31 -21.11
CA ARG A 105 -26.45 -19.39 -21.84
C ARG A 105 -26.53 -19.66 -23.35
N GLY A 106 -25.68 -20.55 -23.88
CA GLY A 106 -25.62 -20.87 -25.30
C GLY A 106 -24.79 -19.89 -26.16
N ASP A 107 -23.98 -19.04 -25.57
CA ASP A 107 -23.19 -18.02 -26.27
C ASP A 107 -22.21 -18.63 -27.30
N TYR A 108 -21.83 -19.90 -27.13
CA TYR A 108 -20.95 -20.61 -28.04
C TYR A 108 -21.66 -21.39 -29.16
N LEU A 109 -22.99 -21.28 -29.26
CA LEU A 109 -23.78 -21.84 -30.35
C LEU A 109 -23.55 -23.35 -30.57
N GLY A 110 -23.43 -24.14 -29.49
CA GLY A 110 -23.21 -25.57 -29.55
C GLY A 110 -21.79 -26.03 -29.93
N LYS A 111 -20.82 -25.11 -30.04
CA LYS A 111 -19.43 -25.44 -30.28
C LYS A 111 -18.79 -26.07 -29.04
N THR A 112 -17.83 -26.98 -29.24
CA THR A 112 -16.99 -27.47 -28.14
C THR A 112 -16.17 -26.35 -27.54
N VAL A 113 -16.30 -26.13 -26.23
CA VAL A 113 -15.55 -25.14 -25.47
C VAL A 113 -14.28 -25.78 -24.91
N GLN A 114 -13.10 -25.20 -25.17
CA GLN A 114 -11.79 -25.73 -24.80
C GLN A 114 -10.92 -24.64 -24.17
N VAL A 115 -9.83 -25.02 -23.51
CA VAL A 115 -8.87 -24.04 -22.96
C VAL A 115 -8.35 -23.12 -24.07
N ILE A 116 -7.92 -23.70 -25.19
CA ILE A 116 -7.57 -22.96 -26.41
C ILE A 116 -8.71 -23.16 -27.42
N PRO A 117 -9.35 -22.12 -27.94
CA PRO A 117 -9.04 -20.70 -27.73
C PRO A 117 -9.88 -19.99 -26.65
N HIS A 118 -10.85 -20.66 -26.01
CA HIS A 118 -11.88 -19.95 -25.23
C HIS A 118 -11.33 -19.35 -23.94
N VAL A 119 -10.60 -20.10 -23.12
CA VAL A 119 -9.98 -19.61 -21.86
C VAL A 119 -8.89 -18.60 -22.21
N THR A 120 -8.01 -18.91 -23.17
CA THR A 120 -6.93 -17.99 -23.55
C THR A 120 -7.46 -16.68 -24.15
N ASN A 121 -8.59 -16.71 -24.85
CA ASN A 121 -9.20 -15.48 -25.37
C ASN A 121 -9.79 -14.61 -24.24
N GLU A 122 -10.46 -15.19 -23.22
CA GLU A 122 -10.93 -14.43 -22.07
C GLU A 122 -9.76 -13.74 -21.34
N ILE A 123 -8.65 -14.48 -21.13
CA ILE A 123 -7.44 -13.93 -20.53
C ILE A 123 -6.88 -12.77 -21.38
N LYS A 124 -6.76 -12.96 -22.70
CA LYS A 124 -6.26 -11.90 -23.60
C LYS A 124 -7.19 -10.68 -23.64
N ASN A 125 -8.51 -10.89 -23.60
CA ASN A 125 -9.49 -9.80 -23.58
C ASN A 125 -9.39 -8.99 -22.30
N ALA A 126 -9.18 -9.64 -21.14
CA ALA A 126 -8.96 -8.96 -19.87
C ALA A 126 -7.69 -8.08 -19.91
N MET A 127 -6.58 -8.61 -20.44
CA MET A 127 -5.35 -7.81 -20.65
C MET A 127 -5.57 -6.59 -21.53
N ARG A 128 -6.31 -6.75 -22.66
CA ARG A 128 -6.63 -5.62 -23.56
C ARG A 128 -7.52 -4.58 -22.89
N LYS A 129 -8.45 -5.00 -22.03
CA LYS A 129 -9.32 -4.10 -21.27
C LYS A 129 -8.51 -3.21 -20.33
N VAL A 130 -7.61 -3.79 -19.55
CA VAL A 130 -6.74 -3.07 -18.60
C VAL A 130 -5.74 -2.15 -19.33
N ALA A 131 -5.33 -2.51 -20.54
CA ALA A 131 -4.42 -1.72 -21.36
C ALA A 131 -5.08 -0.52 -22.06
N SER A 132 -6.40 -0.38 -21.94
CA SER A 132 -7.11 0.74 -22.59
C SER A 132 -6.73 2.07 -21.96
N GLY A 133 -6.32 3.03 -22.79
CA GLY A 133 -6.03 4.41 -22.35
C GLY A 133 -4.65 4.62 -21.71
N VAL A 134 -3.79 3.60 -21.65
CA VAL A 134 -2.42 3.71 -21.14
C VAL A 134 -1.37 3.48 -22.21
N ASP A 135 -0.13 3.86 -21.91
CA ASP A 135 0.99 3.67 -22.83
C ASP A 135 1.60 2.27 -22.67
N VAL A 136 1.66 1.77 -21.41
CA VAL A 136 2.18 0.44 -21.09
C VAL A 136 1.27 -0.26 -20.06
N ALA A 137 0.88 -1.50 -20.36
CA ALA A 137 0.25 -2.41 -19.42
C ALA A 137 1.29 -3.42 -18.89
N ILE A 138 1.41 -3.53 -17.57
CA ILE A 138 2.28 -4.49 -16.89
C ILE A 138 1.40 -5.62 -16.36
N VAL A 139 1.65 -6.84 -16.80
CA VAL A 139 0.84 -8.01 -16.47
C VAL A 139 1.70 -9.00 -15.69
N GLU A 140 1.38 -9.20 -14.43
CA GLU A 140 2.04 -10.19 -13.59
C GLU A 140 1.31 -11.53 -13.66
N ILE A 141 2.06 -12.59 -13.91
CA ILE A 141 1.55 -13.96 -13.88
C ILE A 141 1.86 -14.57 -12.51
N GLY A 142 0.82 -14.85 -11.74
CA GLY A 142 0.91 -15.55 -10.45
C GLY A 142 1.38 -17.00 -10.61
N GLY A 143 1.79 -17.60 -9.49
CA GLY A 143 2.37 -18.94 -9.46
C GLY A 143 3.82 -19.00 -9.94
N THR A 144 4.33 -20.20 -10.12
CA THR A 144 5.70 -20.49 -10.56
C THR A 144 5.67 -21.07 -11.97
N VAL A 145 6.57 -20.65 -12.84
CA VAL A 145 6.70 -21.25 -14.18
C VAL A 145 7.04 -22.74 -14.02
N GLY A 146 6.21 -23.60 -14.62
CA GLY A 146 6.23 -25.05 -14.45
C GLY A 146 5.03 -25.59 -13.67
N ASP A 147 4.31 -24.76 -12.92
CA ASP A 147 3.08 -25.15 -12.24
C ASP A 147 1.94 -25.33 -13.27
N ILE A 148 1.15 -26.39 -13.09
CA ILE A 148 0.04 -26.74 -13.99
C ILE A 148 -1.00 -25.60 -14.05
N GLU A 149 -1.27 -24.99 -12.92
CA GLU A 149 -2.28 -23.96 -12.75
C GLU A 149 -1.98 -22.69 -13.57
N SER A 150 -0.70 -22.39 -13.80
CA SER A 150 -0.27 -21.19 -14.52
C SER A 150 -0.29 -21.34 -16.04
N LEU A 151 -0.39 -22.56 -16.57
CA LEU A 151 -0.25 -22.83 -18.01
C LEU A 151 -1.22 -22.07 -18.90
N PRO A 152 -2.52 -21.90 -18.59
CA PRO A 152 -3.43 -21.12 -19.43
C PRO A 152 -3.02 -19.65 -19.57
N PHE A 153 -2.47 -19.05 -18.51
CA PHE A 153 -1.98 -17.67 -18.51
C PHE A 153 -0.70 -17.55 -19.35
N LEU A 154 0.25 -18.47 -19.17
CA LEU A 154 1.49 -18.50 -19.93
C LEU A 154 1.22 -18.70 -21.43
N GLU A 155 0.29 -19.58 -21.79
CA GLU A 155 -0.15 -19.76 -23.17
C GLU A 155 -0.80 -18.49 -23.73
N ALA A 156 -1.63 -17.79 -22.94
CA ALA A 156 -2.27 -16.54 -23.37
C ALA A 156 -1.25 -15.44 -23.65
N ILE A 157 -0.23 -15.24 -22.79
CA ILE A 157 0.81 -14.22 -23.05
C ILE A 157 1.72 -14.61 -24.21
N ARG A 158 1.99 -15.91 -24.40
CA ARG A 158 2.70 -16.41 -25.59
C ARG A 158 1.96 -16.04 -26.88
N GLN A 159 0.62 -16.27 -26.89
CA GLN A 159 -0.24 -15.88 -28.03
C GLN A 159 -0.27 -14.36 -28.21
N MET A 160 -0.33 -13.57 -27.11
CA MET A 160 -0.29 -12.09 -27.19
C MET A 160 0.96 -11.59 -27.90
N ARG A 161 2.14 -12.15 -27.62
CA ARG A 161 3.38 -11.79 -28.34
C ARG A 161 3.30 -12.13 -29.84
N GLN A 162 2.70 -13.28 -30.17
CA GLN A 162 2.52 -13.67 -31.57
C GLN A 162 1.57 -12.72 -32.31
N GLU A 163 0.49 -12.28 -31.64
CA GLU A 163 -0.52 -11.37 -32.23
C GLU A 163 -0.04 -9.92 -32.33
N LEU A 164 0.71 -9.43 -31.34
CA LEU A 164 1.09 -8.02 -31.23
C LEU A 164 2.49 -7.71 -31.80
N GLY A 165 3.36 -8.70 -31.92
CA GLY A 165 4.77 -8.51 -32.31
C GLY A 165 5.70 -8.25 -31.12
N ARG A 166 6.99 -8.48 -31.34
CA ARG A 166 8.04 -8.31 -30.32
C ARG A 166 8.23 -6.86 -29.90
N GLU A 167 8.03 -5.94 -30.80
CA GLU A 167 8.14 -4.48 -30.57
C GLU A 167 7.03 -3.92 -29.68
N ASN A 168 6.00 -4.70 -29.38
CA ASN A 168 4.87 -4.31 -28.55
C ASN A 168 4.81 -5.09 -27.22
N THR A 169 5.74 -6.03 -27.01
CA THR A 169 5.72 -6.92 -25.84
C THR A 169 7.12 -7.18 -25.30
N VAL A 170 7.27 -7.21 -23.97
CA VAL A 170 8.51 -7.58 -23.27
C VAL A 170 8.19 -8.66 -22.25
N PHE A 171 8.98 -9.73 -22.21
CA PHE A 171 8.94 -10.75 -21.18
C PHE A 171 10.04 -10.50 -20.15
N VAL A 172 9.65 -10.17 -18.93
CA VAL A 172 10.51 -10.06 -17.76
C VAL A 172 10.35 -11.33 -16.92
N HIS A 173 11.44 -12.03 -16.65
CA HIS A 173 11.40 -13.24 -15.86
C HIS A 173 12.20 -13.07 -14.57
N VAL A 174 11.53 -13.18 -13.42
CA VAL A 174 12.14 -13.09 -12.09
C VAL A 174 12.65 -14.48 -11.70
N THR A 175 13.92 -14.57 -11.32
CA THR A 175 14.57 -15.83 -10.93
C THR A 175 15.41 -15.65 -9.67
N LEU A 176 15.96 -16.75 -9.16
CA LEU A 176 16.80 -16.78 -7.97
C LEU A 176 18.24 -17.18 -8.30
N VAL A 177 19.19 -16.39 -7.80
CA VAL A 177 20.62 -16.72 -7.78
C VAL A 177 21.06 -16.79 -6.31
N PRO A 178 20.87 -17.94 -5.65
CA PRO A 178 21.14 -18.07 -4.23
C PRO A 178 22.65 -18.10 -3.93
N TRP A 179 23.02 -17.49 -2.80
CA TRP A 179 24.32 -17.69 -2.17
C TRP A 179 24.31 -18.96 -1.34
N ILE A 180 25.24 -19.87 -1.61
CA ILE A 180 25.42 -21.09 -0.83
C ILE A 180 26.57 -20.87 0.14
N ALA A 181 26.26 -20.65 1.41
CA ALA A 181 27.25 -20.33 2.44
C ALA A 181 28.35 -21.40 2.58
N ALA A 182 27.97 -22.70 2.52
CA ALA A 182 28.94 -23.80 2.59
C ALA A 182 29.93 -23.85 1.43
N ALA A 183 29.52 -23.40 0.23
CA ALA A 183 30.37 -23.37 -0.96
C ALA A 183 30.99 -21.99 -1.20
N GLN A 184 30.59 -20.98 -0.44
CA GLN A 184 31.02 -19.58 -0.59
C GLN A 184 30.89 -19.05 -2.02
N GLU A 185 29.78 -19.38 -2.68
CA GLU A 185 29.55 -18.97 -4.07
C GLU A 185 28.05 -18.77 -4.40
N LEU A 186 27.80 -17.94 -5.41
CA LEU A 186 26.48 -17.81 -6.03
C LEU A 186 26.23 -18.94 -7.02
N LYS A 187 25.03 -19.52 -7.00
CA LYS A 187 24.63 -20.61 -7.90
C LYS A 187 23.65 -20.14 -8.96
N THR A 188 24.05 -20.24 -10.24
CA THR A 188 23.25 -19.85 -11.40
C THR A 188 22.32 -20.95 -11.93
N LYS A 189 22.45 -22.18 -11.42
CA LYS A 189 21.65 -23.33 -11.89
C LYS A 189 20.14 -23.14 -11.70
N PRO A 190 19.61 -22.63 -10.58
CA PRO A 190 18.17 -22.40 -10.43
C PRO A 190 17.61 -21.49 -11.53
N THR A 191 18.30 -20.37 -11.84
CA THR A 191 17.98 -19.47 -12.96
C THR A 191 17.96 -20.19 -14.30
N GLN A 192 19.00 -20.98 -14.62
CA GLN A 192 19.09 -21.72 -15.88
C GLN A 192 17.94 -22.71 -16.05
N HIS A 193 17.55 -23.41 -14.97
CA HIS A 193 16.42 -24.37 -15.00
C HIS A 193 15.09 -23.64 -15.19
N SER A 194 14.86 -22.55 -14.48
CA SER A 194 13.64 -21.75 -14.60
C SER A 194 13.45 -21.19 -16.01
N VAL A 195 14.51 -20.65 -16.61
CA VAL A 195 14.46 -20.14 -18.00
C VAL A 195 14.26 -21.27 -18.99
N LYS A 196 14.85 -22.45 -18.76
CA LYS A 196 14.61 -23.64 -19.61
C LYS A 196 13.14 -24.06 -19.58
N GLU A 197 12.51 -24.03 -18.40
CA GLU A 197 11.09 -24.37 -18.25
C GLU A 197 10.22 -23.37 -19.01
N LEU A 198 10.51 -22.05 -18.88
CA LEU A 198 9.81 -21.01 -19.63
C LEU A 198 9.95 -21.19 -21.16
N LEU A 199 11.15 -21.56 -21.61
CA LEU A 199 11.43 -21.86 -23.01
C LEU A 199 10.64 -23.08 -23.52
N SER A 200 10.42 -24.10 -22.68
CA SER A 200 9.64 -25.29 -23.06
C SER A 200 8.18 -24.97 -23.39
N ILE A 201 7.65 -23.88 -22.83
CA ILE A 201 6.31 -23.33 -23.12
C ILE A 201 6.32 -22.46 -24.38
N GLY A 202 7.50 -22.15 -24.95
CA GLY A 202 7.66 -21.30 -26.12
C GLY A 202 7.81 -19.81 -25.81
N ILE A 203 8.19 -19.47 -24.58
CA ILE A 203 8.43 -18.09 -24.16
C ILE A 203 9.93 -17.88 -23.93
N GLN A 204 10.54 -16.96 -24.69
CA GLN A 204 11.90 -16.47 -24.46
C GLN A 204 11.84 -15.19 -23.62
N ALA A 205 12.46 -15.18 -22.45
CA ALA A 205 12.63 -13.98 -21.66
C ALA A 205 13.48 -12.94 -22.42
N ASP A 206 13.09 -11.67 -22.35
CA ASP A 206 13.85 -10.54 -22.87
C ASP A 206 14.74 -9.93 -21.77
N ILE A 207 14.26 -9.91 -20.52
CA ILE A 207 14.97 -9.40 -19.33
C ILE A 207 14.87 -10.46 -18.21
N LEU A 208 16.01 -10.73 -17.57
CA LEU A 208 16.09 -11.57 -16.38
C LEU A 208 16.33 -10.70 -15.14
N LEU A 209 15.41 -10.73 -14.19
CA LEU A 209 15.60 -10.14 -12.86
C LEU A 209 16.09 -11.23 -11.92
N CYS A 210 17.38 -11.23 -11.63
CA CYS A 210 18.05 -12.24 -10.82
C CYS A 210 18.07 -11.80 -9.35
N ARG A 211 17.08 -12.28 -8.55
CA ARG A 211 17.05 -12.02 -7.11
C ARG A 211 18.24 -12.66 -6.41
N THR A 212 18.93 -11.90 -5.58
CA THR A 212 20.12 -12.33 -4.84
C THR A 212 20.40 -11.35 -3.70
N ASP A 213 21.17 -11.79 -2.69
CA ASP A 213 21.58 -10.98 -1.53
C ASP A 213 22.73 -9.97 -1.83
N ARG A 214 23.35 -10.05 -3.00
CA ARG A 214 24.49 -9.22 -3.41
C ARG A 214 24.51 -8.93 -4.92
N PHE A 215 25.25 -7.93 -5.35
CA PHE A 215 25.40 -7.64 -6.79
C PHE A 215 26.12 -8.77 -7.53
N LEU A 216 25.61 -9.10 -8.72
CA LEU A 216 26.22 -10.05 -9.63
C LEU A 216 27.44 -9.43 -10.32
N SER A 217 28.56 -10.15 -10.34
CA SER A 217 29.72 -9.73 -11.13
C SER A 217 29.41 -9.81 -12.64
N ARG A 218 30.15 -9.05 -13.44
CA ARG A 218 30.03 -9.09 -14.90
C ARG A 218 30.20 -10.51 -15.46
N GLU A 219 31.15 -11.27 -14.92
CA GLU A 219 31.42 -12.65 -15.31
C GLU A 219 30.17 -13.54 -15.05
N MET A 220 29.51 -13.35 -13.88
CA MET A 220 28.28 -14.06 -13.57
C MET A 220 27.14 -13.69 -14.52
N LYS A 221 26.99 -12.39 -14.83
CA LYS A 221 26.01 -11.92 -15.79
C LYS A 221 26.25 -12.51 -17.19
N SER A 222 27.49 -12.49 -17.68
CA SER A 222 27.88 -13.13 -18.95
C SER A 222 27.58 -14.63 -18.98
N LYS A 223 27.86 -15.34 -17.88
CA LYS A 223 27.55 -16.77 -17.76
C LYS A 223 26.03 -17.02 -17.83
N ILE A 224 25.22 -16.27 -17.06
CA ILE A 224 23.77 -16.41 -17.09
C ILE A 224 23.25 -16.09 -18.49
N ALA A 225 23.70 -15.00 -19.10
CA ALA A 225 23.32 -14.57 -20.44
C ALA A 225 23.52 -15.67 -21.49
N ALA A 226 24.71 -16.29 -21.50
CA ALA A 226 25.04 -17.38 -22.43
C ALA A 226 24.15 -18.61 -22.25
N PHE A 227 23.84 -19.01 -21.00
CA PHE A 227 22.99 -20.19 -20.74
C PHE A 227 21.50 -19.93 -20.95
N CYS A 228 21.06 -18.67 -20.80
CA CYS A 228 19.65 -18.30 -20.86
C CYS A 228 19.26 -17.63 -22.18
N ASN A 229 20.20 -17.49 -23.12
CA ASN A 229 19.98 -16.88 -24.43
C ASN A 229 19.40 -15.46 -24.35
N VAL A 230 20.00 -14.61 -23.50
CA VAL A 230 19.66 -13.18 -23.33
C VAL A 230 20.91 -12.32 -23.51
N GLU A 231 20.73 -11.03 -23.80
CA GLU A 231 21.86 -10.08 -23.80
C GLU A 231 22.46 -9.94 -22.38
N GLU A 232 23.80 -9.80 -22.25
CA GLU A 232 24.46 -9.63 -20.94
C GLU A 232 23.84 -8.49 -20.10
N ARG A 233 23.54 -7.35 -20.74
CA ARG A 233 22.89 -6.19 -20.10
C ARG A 233 21.45 -6.45 -19.67
N ALA A 234 20.80 -7.49 -20.21
CA ALA A 234 19.46 -7.89 -19.82
C ALA A 234 19.43 -8.87 -18.63
N VAL A 235 20.63 -9.24 -18.11
CA VAL A 235 20.77 -9.93 -16.83
C VAL A 235 20.92 -8.89 -15.73
N VAL A 236 19.84 -8.59 -15.06
CA VAL A 236 19.70 -7.55 -14.05
C VAL A 236 19.84 -8.14 -12.65
N THR A 237 20.60 -7.48 -11.78
CA THR A 237 20.66 -7.83 -10.36
C THR A 237 19.44 -7.26 -9.64
N ALA A 238 18.54 -8.11 -9.19
CA ALA A 238 17.46 -7.74 -8.25
C ALA A 238 17.97 -8.03 -6.83
N LYS A 239 18.77 -7.10 -6.29
CA LYS A 239 19.39 -7.25 -4.97
C LYS A 239 18.35 -7.13 -3.87
N ASP A 240 18.42 -8.02 -2.86
CA ASP A 240 17.65 -7.87 -1.62
C ASP A 240 18.01 -6.56 -0.92
N VAL A 241 16.99 -5.80 -0.54
CA VAL A 241 17.11 -4.46 0.05
C VAL A 241 16.45 -4.43 1.43
N ALA A 242 16.89 -3.53 2.30
CA ALA A 242 16.31 -3.38 3.63
C ALA A 242 14.96 -2.66 3.60
N SER A 243 14.75 -1.77 2.63
CA SER A 243 13.46 -1.12 2.38
C SER A 243 12.99 -1.43 0.96
N ILE A 244 11.75 -1.91 0.81
CA ILE A 244 11.17 -2.20 -0.52
C ILE A 244 11.16 -0.97 -1.43
N TYR A 245 11.15 0.23 -0.88
CA TYR A 245 11.16 1.50 -1.60
C TYR A 245 12.50 1.81 -2.27
N GLU A 246 13.54 1.05 -1.98
CA GLU A 246 14.83 1.11 -2.67
C GLU A 246 14.81 0.35 -4.02
N CYS A 247 13.87 -0.59 -4.23
CA CYS A 247 13.82 -1.41 -5.44
C CYS A 247 13.82 -0.59 -6.74
N PRO A 248 13.02 0.49 -6.89
CA PRO A 248 13.06 1.32 -8.10
C PRO A 248 14.44 1.93 -8.36
N LEU A 249 15.18 2.32 -7.30
CA LEU A 249 16.52 2.90 -7.43
C LEU A 249 17.53 1.85 -7.92
N VAL A 250 17.49 0.64 -7.35
CA VAL A 250 18.32 -0.50 -7.79
C VAL A 250 18.04 -0.85 -9.25
N PHE A 251 16.76 -0.92 -9.63
CA PHE A 251 16.38 -1.24 -11.02
C PHE A 251 16.77 -0.14 -12.01
N ALA A 252 16.69 1.14 -11.61
CA ALA A 252 17.17 2.25 -12.41
C ALA A 252 18.70 2.18 -12.62
N GLN A 253 19.45 1.88 -11.55
CA GLN A 253 20.91 1.70 -11.62
C GLN A 253 21.30 0.55 -12.56
N GLU A 254 20.54 -0.54 -12.57
CA GLU A 254 20.72 -1.69 -13.46
C GLU A 254 20.15 -1.44 -14.87
N GLY A 255 19.47 -0.31 -15.12
CA GLY A 255 18.99 0.10 -16.44
C GLY A 255 17.73 -0.62 -16.93
N VAL A 256 16.90 -1.15 -16.03
CA VAL A 256 15.68 -1.92 -16.37
C VAL A 256 14.71 -1.13 -17.23
N ASP A 257 14.48 0.12 -16.86
CA ASP A 257 13.61 1.06 -17.57
C ASP A 257 14.10 1.36 -18.99
N ALA A 258 15.40 1.64 -19.14
CA ALA A 258 16.01 1.89 -20.44
C ALA A 258 15.95 0.65 -21.36
N LEU A 259 16.14 -0.56 -20.79
CA LEU A 259 15.99 -1.82 -21.51
C LEU A 259 14.55 -2.05 -21.97
N ALA A 260 13.58 -1.88 -21.07
CA ALA A 260 12.17 -2.04 -21.39
C ALA A 260 11.74 -1.09 -22.49
N LEU A 261 12.08 0.20 -22.39
CA LEU A 261 11.79 1.21 -23.43
C LEU A 261 12.43 0.88 -24.76
N LYS A 262 13.71 0.45 -24.75
CA LYS A 262 14.41 0.03 -25.96
C LYS A 262 13.67 -1.10 -26.67
N TYR A 263 13.28 -2.16 -25.93
CA TYR A 263 12.61 -3.31 -26.52
C TYR A 263 11.17 -2.99 -26.98
N LEU A 264 10.50 -2.05 -26.32
CA LEU A 264 9.17 -1.57 -26.69
C LEU A 264 9.20 -0.45 -27.76
N HIS A 265 10.37 0.00 -28.19
CA HIS A 265 10.52 1.11 -29.13
C HIS A 265 9.75 2.36 -28.68
N ILE A 266 9.91 2.74 -27.40
CA ILE A 266 9.27 3.93 -26.81
C ILE A 266 10.36 4.97 -26.52
N ASP A 267 10.17 6.18 -27.05
CA ASP A 267 10.93 7.35 -26.65
C ASP A 267 10.23 8.00 -25.44
N ALA A 268 10.97 8.22 -24.35
CA ALA A 268 10.45 8.78 -23.11
C ALA A 268 11.44 9.77 -22.49
N LYS A 269 10.96 10.56 -21.53
CA LYS A 269 11.80 11.51 -20.80
C LYS A 269 12.89 10.78 -19.99
N PRO A 270 13.96 11.47 -19.58
CA PRO A 270 14.87 10.95 -18.57
C PRO A 270 14.13 10.59 -17.28
N THR A 271 14.63 9.57 -16.57
CA THR A 271 14.08 9.15 -15.28
C THR A 271 14.30 10.24 -14.22
N ASP A 272 13.26 10.60 -13.49
CA ASP A 272 13.36 11.46 -12.29
C ASP A 272 12.90 10.67 -11.06
N LEU A 273 13.84 10.29 -10.21
CA LEU A 273 13.59 9.55 -8.97
C LEU A 273 13.93 10.36 -7.71
N THR A 274 14.02 11.69 -7.81
CA THR A 274 14.40 12.56 -6.69
C THR A 274 13.52 12.33 -5.46
N LYS A 275 12.20 12.20 -5.63
CA LYS A 275 11.28 11.92 -4.52
C LYS A 275 11.57 10.57 -3.84
N TRP A 276 11.86 9.53 -4.64
CA TRP A 276 12.21 8.20 -4.14
C TRP A 276 13.57 8.17 -3.44
N GLN A 277 14.56 8.89 -3.97
CA GLN A 277 15.87 9.05 -3.32
C GLN A 277 15.73 9.70 -1.95
N ASN A 278 14.94 10.77 -1.85
CA ASN A 278 14.67 11.46 -0.58
C ASN A 278 13.90 10.55 0.41
N LEU A 279 12.96 9.75 -0.08
CA LEU A 279 12.23 8.78 0.74
C LEU A 279 13.19 7.73 1.33
N VAL A 280 14.01 7.12 0.48
CA VAL A 280 15.01 6.12 0.90
C VAL A 280 16.05 6.75 1.83
N HIS A 281 16.50 7.97 1.57
CA HIS A 281 17.41 8.68 2.47
C HIS A 281 16.82 8.82 3.89
N ARG A 282 15.55 9.21 4.02
CA ARG A 282 14.84 9.27 5.31
C ARG A 282 14.73 7.91 5.98
N ALA A 283 14.46 6.85 5.21
CA ALA A 283 14.37 5.50 5.74
C ALA A 283 15.68 5.01 6.39
N TYR A 284 16.84 5.39 5.81
CA TYR A 284 18.15 5.01 6.33
C TYR A 284 18.73 5.99 7.37
N ASN A 285 18.20 7.22 7.45
CA ASN A 285 18.71 8.27 8.33
C ASN A 285 17.58 8.89 9.18
N PRO A 286 16.87 8.10 9.98
CA PRO A 286 15.83 8.63 10.85
C PRO A 286 16.44 9.50 11.96
N LYS A 287 15.73 10.55 12.37
CA LYS A 287 16.17 11.43 13.46
C LYS A 287 15.98 10.80 14.85
N ASP A 288 14.99 9.92 15.00
CA ASP A 288 14.64 9.21 16.24
C ASP A 288 13.79 7.98 15.90
N GLU A 289 13.23 7.28 16.89
CA GLU A 289 12.33 6.14 16.71
C GLU A 289 11.00 6.33 17.44
N VAL A 290 9.96 5.62 16.99
CA VAL A 290 8.65 5.52 17.64
C VAL A 290 8.27 4.05 17.76
N SER A 291 7.77 3.65 18.96
CA SER A 291 7.43 2.27 19.31
C SER A 291 5.91 2.09 19.35
N ILE A 292 5.37 1.25 18.48
CA ILE A 292 3.92 0.98 18.36
C ILE A 292 3.64 -0.48 18.69
N ALA A 293 2.69 -0.71 19.62
CA ALA A 293 2.12 -2.03 19.86
C ALA A 293 0.93 -2.24 18.91
N ILE A 294 0.96 -3.32 18.13
CA ILE A 294 -0.19 -3.77 17.34
C ILE A 294 -0.80 -4.98 18.03
N VAL A 295 -2.00 -4.81 18.58
CA VAL A 295 -2.74 -5.87 19.28
C VAL A 295 -3.74 -6.49 18.33
N GLY A 296 -3.44 -7.68 17.82
CA GLY A 296 -4.20 -8.31 16.73
C GLY A 296 -4.42 -9.81 16.89
N LYS A 297 -5.01 -10.44 15.87
CA LYS A 297 -5.39 -11.87 15.84
C LYS A 297 -4.48 -12.74 14.94
N TYR A 298 -3.74 -12.14 14.02
CA TYR A 298 -2.97 -12.83 12.98
C TYR A 298 -1.51 -12.38 12.98
N VAL A 299 -0.99 -12.10 14.17
CA VAL A 299 0.30 -11.42 14.36
C VAL A 299 1.52 -12.27 14.01
N GLU A 300 1.36 -13.59 13.91
CA GLU A 300 2.44 -14.51 13.52
C GLU A 300 2.84 -14.40 12.03
N TYR A 301 1.96 -13.79 11.20
CA TYR A 301 2.16 -13.67 9.75
C TYR A 301 2.12 -12.20 9.34
N GLU A 302 3.28 -11.62 9.06
CA GLU A 302 3.41 -10.21 8.66
C GLU A 302 2.58 -9.87 7.41
N ASP A 303 2.43 -10.79 6.47
CA ASP A 303 1.67 -10.57 5.24
C ASP A 303 0.15 -10.46 5.48
N SER A 304 -0.36 -10.91 6.65
CA SER A 304 -1.77 -10.71 7.03
C SER A 304 -2.14 -9.25 7.32
N TYR A 305 -1.13 -8.42 7.62
CA TYR A 305 -1.27 -7.00 7.93
C TYR A 305 -0.30 -6.13 7.12
N LYS A 306 -0.07 -6.53 5.87
CA LYS A 306 0.94 -5.90 5.01
C LYS A 306 0.67 -4.41 4.82
N SER A 307 -0.53 -4.03 4.40
CA SER A 307 -0.89 -2.63 4.19
C SER A 307 -0.84 -1.82 5.47
N LEU A 308 -1.21 -2.42 6.61
CA LEU A 308 -1.13 -1.76 7.91
C LEU A 308 0.32 -1.41 8.29
N LYS A 309 1.24 -2.38 8.16
CA LYS A 309 2.68 -2.17 8.42
C LYS A 309 3.26 -1.10 7.51
N GLU A 310 2.91 -1.15 6.22
CA GLU A 310 3.35 -0.14 5.25
C GLU A 310 2.78 1.24 5.59
N ALA A 311 1.49 1.35 5.94
CA ALA A 311 0.87 2.63 6.29
C ALA A 311 1.49 3.29 7.54
N LEU A 312 1.80 2.49 8.58
CA LEU A 312 2.57 2.97 9.75
C LEU A 312 3.99 3.42 9.34
N THR A 313 4.64 2.65 8.46
CA THR A 313 5.96 3.01 7.92
C THR A 313 5.91 4.34 7.16
N HIS A 314 4.88 4.56 6.34
CA HIS A 314 4.70 5.83 5.62
C HIS A 314 4.52 7.00 6.59
N GLY A 315 3.70 6.83 7.64
CA GLY A 315 3.53 7.83 8.69
C GLY A 315 4.85 8.17 9.42
N ALA A 316 5.64 7.15 9.75
CA ALA A 316 6.94 7.33 10.40
C ALA A 316 7.96 8.01 9.45
N LEU A 317 8.02 7.62 8.17
CA LEU A 317 8.87 8.25 7.16
C LEU A 317 8.50 9.72 6.93
N ALA A 318 7.20 10.07 6.99
CA ALA A 318 6.76 11.45 6.89
C ALA A 318 7.31 12.32 8.02
N GLN A 319 7.44 11.75 9.23
CA GLN A 319 7.99 12.40 10.42
C GLN A 319 9.51 12.25 10.56
N ASN A 320 10.17 11.58 9.59
CA ASN A 320 11.59 11.21 9.64
C ASN A 320 11.95 10.38 10.89
N LEU A 321 11.08 9.42 11.22
CA LEU A 321 11.24 8.53 12.37
C LEU A 321 11.49 7.09 11.90
N LYS A 322 12.20 6.32 12.73
CA LYS A 322 12.28 4.87 12.61
C LYS A 322 11.08 4.25 13.32
N LEU A 323 10.29 3.48 12.59
CA LEU A 323 9.19 2.71 13.17
C LEU A 323 9.71 1.44 13.84
N LYS A 324 9.31 1.22 15.10
CA LYS A 324 9.49 -0.04 15.81
C LYS A 324 8.11 -0.62 16.11
N VAL A 325 7.76 -1.71 15.44
CA VAL A 325 6.50 -2.42 15.65
C VAL A 325 6.71 -3.62 16.56
N THR A 326 5.85 -3.78 17.54
CA THR A 326 5.73 -4.99 18.34
C THR A 326 4.34 -5.58 18.10
N TRP A 327 4.32 -6.80 17.58
CA TRP A 327 3.10 -7.57 17.37
C TRP A 327 2.72 -8.30 18.64
N ILE A 328 1.50 -8.11 19.15
CA ILE A 328 1.01 -8.71 20.38
C ILE A 328 -0.25 -9.51 20.05
N GLU A 329 -0.22 -10.82 20.31
CA GLU A 329 -1.39 -11.67 20.17
C GLU A 329 -2.44 -11.28 21.21
N ALA A 330 -3.63 -10.92 20.76
CA ALA A 330 -4.68 -10.40 21.64
C ALA A 330 -5.11 -11.39 22.72
N GLU A 331 -5.13 -12.71 22.43
CA GLU A 331 -5.44 -13.76 23.40
C GLU A 331 -4.45 -13.76 24.61
N GLY A 332 -3.20 -13.35 24.37
CA GLY A 332 -2.19 -13.22 25.43
C GLY A 332 -2.48 -12.11 26.45
N LEU A 333 -3.37 -11.18 26.09
CA LEU A 333 -3.80 -10.07 26.96
C LEU A 333 -5.12 -10.34 27.67
N GLU A 334 -5.74 -11.50 27.49
CA GLU A 334 -6.97 -11.88 28.17
C GLU A 334 -6.71 -12.14 29.65
N SER A 335 -7.54 -11.58 30.54
CA SER A 335 -7.47 -11.81 31.97
C SER A 335 -7.86 -13.24 32.32
N LYS A 336 -7.00 -13.98 32.99
CA LYS A 336 -7.22 -15.40 33.35
C LYS A 336 -8.19 -15.57 34.51
N HIS A 337 -8.37 -14.54 35.32
CA HIS A 337 -9.30 -14.51 36.46
C HIS A 337 -9.67 -13.06 36.81
N PRO A 338 -10.79 -12.83 37.53
CA PRO A 338 -11.16 -11.48 37.94
C PRO A 338 -10.06 -10.75 38.69
N GLY A 339 -9.70 -9.54 38.24
CA GLY A 339 -8.63 -8.74 38.81
C GLY A 339 -7.22 -9.04 38.28
N ASP A 340 -7.08 -9.93 37.31
CA ASP A 340 -5.82 -10.12 36.57
C ASP A 340 -5.54 -8.93 35.69
N GLU A 341 -4.50 -8.17 36.00
CA GLU A 341 -4.02 -7.01 35.27
C GLU A 341 -2.63 -7.25 34.66
N SER A 342 -2.23 -8.50 34.48
CA SER A 342 -0.93 -8.87 33.91
C SER A 342 -0.67 -8.30 32.52
N TYR A 343 -1.73 -8.01 31.76
CA TYR A 343 -1.65 -7.37 30.44
C TYR A 343 -1.00 -5.97 30.51
N LYS A 344 -1.12 -5.24 31.63
CA LYS A 344 -0.55 -3.89 31.79
C LYS A 344 0.98 -3.89 31.61
N SER A 345 1.66 -4.92 32.15
CA SER A 345 3.12 -5.04 31.98
C SER A 345 3.55 -5.34 30.55
N GLN A 346 2.70 -6.02 29.77
CA GLN A 346 2.96 -6.33 28.37
C GLN A 346 2.75 -5.13 27.45
N LEU A 347 1.94 -4.15 27.90
CA LEU A 347 1.61 -2.94 27.15
C LEU A 347 2.40 -1.71 27.62
N ALA A 348 3.22 -1.85 28.65
CA ALA A 348 4.01 -0.75 29.19
C ALA A 348 5.15 -0.34 28.23
N GLY A 349 5.39 0.97 28.13
CA GLY A 349 6.53 1.54 27.39
C GLY A 349 6.36 1.61 25.87
N PHE A 350 5.14 1.45 25.35
CA PHE A 350 4.84 1.76 23.96
C PHE A 350 4.36 3.21 23.82
N ASP A 351 4.81 3.88 22.77
CA ASP A 351 4.44 5.25 22.47
C ASP A 351 3.00 5.36 21.93
N GLY A 352 2.48 4.28 21.35
CA GLY A 352 1.11 4.19 20.84
C GLY A 352 0.64 2.73 20.74
N ILE A 353 -0.68 2.54 20.78
CA ILE A 353 -1.35 1.24 20.67
C ILE A 353 -2.32 1.27 19.50
N LEU A 354 -2.24 0.26 18.61
CA LEU A 354 -3.12 0.09 17.47
C LEU A 354 -3.84 -1.26 17.54
N VAL A 355 -5.17 -1.24 17.34
CA VAL A 355 -5.98 -2.45 17.17
C VAL A 355 -6.49 -2.50 15.73
N PRO A 356 -6.05 -3.47 14.92
CA PRO A 356 -6.39 -3.57 13.50
C PRO A 356 -7.76 -4.20 13.26
N GLY A 357 -8.15 -4.26 11.98
CA GLY A 357 -9.27 -5.04 11.49
C GLY A 357 -9.11 -6.55 11.74
N GLY A 358 -10.24 -7.25 11.76
CA GLY A 358 -10.30 -8.69 11.95
C GLY A 358 -11.73 -9.20 12.07
N PHE A 359 -11.91 -10.54 12.13
CA PHE A 359 -13.21 -11.19 12.24
C PHE A 359 -13.25 -12.24 13.35
N GLY A 360 -14.47 -12.53 13.87
CA GLY A 360 -14.71 -13.57 14.85
C GLY A 360 -14.34 -13.18 16.28
N LYS A 361 -14.71 -14.04 17.24
CA LYS A 361 -14.66 -13.75 18.68
C LYS A 361 -13.31 -13.94 19.38
N ARG A 362 -12.34 -14.58 18.71
CA ARG A 362 -11.01 -14.87 19.30
C ARG A 362 -10.29 -13.59 19.70
N GLY A 363 -9.70 -13.51 20.89
CA GLY A 363 -8.87 -12.40 21.35
C GLY A 363 -9.59 -11.08 21.65
N ILE A 364 -10.94 -11.05 21.64
CA ILE A 364 -11.71 -9.80 21.85
C ILE A 364 -11.47 -9.20 23.24
N GLU A 365 -11.48 -10.02 24.29
CA GLU A 365 -11.28 -9.51 25.67
C GLU A 365 -9.87 -8.94 25.87
N GLY A 366 -8.86 -9.51 25.20
CA GLY A 366 -7.52 -8.94 25.21
C GLY A 366 -7.41 -7.61 24.46
N MET A 367 -8.16 -7.45 23.35
CA MET A 367 -8.27 -6.15 22.66
C MET A 367 -8.93 -5.11 23.56
N LEU A 368 -10.03 -5.47 24.26
CA LEU A 368 -10.69 -4.58 25.22
C LEU A 368 -9.75 -4.14 26.34
N ASN A 369 -8.92 -5.06 26.88
CA ASN A 369 -7.91 -4.74 27.88
C ASN A 369 -6.85 -3.76 27.33
N ALA A 370 -6.41 -3.93 26.09
CA ALA A 370 -5.44 -3.02 25.46
C ALA A 370 -6.04 -1.63 25.24
N ILE A 371 -7.29 -1.55 24.79
CA ILE A 371 -8.01 -0.30 24.58
C ILE A 371 -8.23 0.44 25.90
N ARG A 372 -8.66 -0.30 26.94
CA ARG A 372 -8.81 0.25 28.29
C ARG A 372 -7.49 0.82 28.81
N HIS A 373 -6.40 0.07 28.63
CA HIS A 373 -5.07 0.52 29.04
C HIS A 373 -4.67 1.83 28.33
N ALA A 374 -4.87 1.91 27.02
CA ALA A 374 -4.58 3.12 26.24
C ALA A 374 -5.41 4.31 26.72
N ARG A 375 -6.73 4.14 26.90
CA ARG A 375 -7.67 5.18 27.33
C ARG A 375 -7.35 5.70 28.73
N GLU A 376 -7.13 4.80 29.71
CA GLU A 376 -6.90 5.16 31.11
C GLU A 376 -5.53 5.80 31.35
N ASN A 377 -4.52 5.51 30.52
CA ASN A 377 -3.16 6.02 30.67
C ASN A 377 -2.79 7.10 29.63
N ASN A 378 -3.76 7.61 28.85
CA ASN A 378 -3.54 8.63 27.82
C ASN A 378 -2.48 8.23 26.77
N ILE A 379 -2.36 6.92 26.46
CA ILE A 379 -1.49 6.43 25.39
C ILE A 379 -2.23 6.56 24.06
N PRO A 380 -1.67 7.22 23.04
CA PRO A 380 -2.28 7.31 21.73
C PRO A 380 -2.82 5.97 21.23
N TYR A 381 -4.10 5.97 20.85
CA TYR A 381 -4.84 4.80 20.41
C TYR A 381 -5.42 5.00 19.00
N PHE A 382 -5.21 4.00 18.14
CA PHE A 382 -5.82 3.95 16.82
C PHE A 382 -6.53 2.61 16.60
N GLY A 383 -7.86 2.64 16.42
CA GLY A 383 -8.70 1.48 16.17
C GLY A 383 -9.21 1.45 14.73
N ILE A 384 -8.91 0.38 13.97
CA ILE A 384 -9.32 0.23 12.57
C ILE A 384 -10.37 -0.87 12.47
N CYS A 385 -11.54 -0.59 11.88
CA CYS A 385 -12.64 -1.52 11.64
C CYS A 385 -13.03 -2.26 12.95
N LEU A 386 -12.58 -3.50 13.17
CA LEU A 386 -12.78 -4.22 14.44
C LEU A 386 -12.24 -3.42 15.65
N GLY A 387 -11.13 -2.68 15.48
CA GLY A 387 -10.56 -1.84 16.52
C GLY A 387 -11.50 -0.71 16.95
N MET A 388 -12.19 -0.06 16.03
CA MET A 388 -13.25 0.89 16.36
C MET A 388 -14.42 0.20 17.08
N GLN A 389 -14.87 -0.95 16.58
CA GLN A 389 -15.99 -1.69 17.15
C GLN A 389 -15.71 -2.11 18.61
N THR A 390 -14.52 -2.64 18.84
CA THR A 390 -14.08 -3.01 20.20
C THR A 390 -13.88 -1.80 21.11
N ALA A 391 -13.46 -0.63 20.58
CA ALA A 391 -13.39 0.61 21.35
C ALA A 391 -14.78 1.08 21.83
N CYS A 392 -15.81 0.98 20.97
CA CYS A 392 -17.17 1.27 21.37
C CYS A 392 -17.69 0.31 22.44
N ILE A 393 -17.35 -0.98 22.34
CA ILE A 393 -17.72 -2.00 23.36
C ILE A 393 -17.02 -1.73 24.69
N GLU A 394 -15.71 -1.44 24.66
CA GLU A 394 -14.92 -1.10 25.85
C GLU A 394 -15.53 0.11 26.57
N TYR A 395 -15.81 1.17 25.79
CA TYR A 395 -16.38 2.39 26.36
C TYR A 395 -17.76 2.17 26.96
N ALA A 396 -18.62 1.39 26.30
CA ALA A 396 -19.92 1.00 26.83
C ALA A 396 -19.82 0.21 28.14
N ARG A 397 -18.87 -0.75 28.23
CA ARG A 397 -18.66 -1.57 29.43
C ARG A 397 -18.07 -0.78 30.60
N ASN A 398 -16.98 -0.07 30.35
CA ASN A 398 -16.15 0.48 31.44
C ASN A 398 -16.44 1.95 31.75
N VAL A 399 -17.07 2.71 30.84
CA VAL A 399 -17.44 4.11 31.08
C VAL A 399 -18.93 4.27 31.30
N CYS A 400 -19.77 3.59 30.46
CA CYS A 400 -21.22 3.68 30.59
C CYS A 400 -21.84 2.63 31.54
N GLY A 401 -21.07 1.64 32.01
CA GLY A 401 -21.53 0.62 32.97
C GLY A 401 -22.37 -0.51 32.39
N LEU A 402 -22.43 -0.67 31.07
CA LEU A 402 -23.14 -1.77 30.38
C LEU A 402 -22.25 -3.01 30.33
N THR A 403 -22.14 -3.75 31.45
CA THR A 403 -21.14 -4.83 31.61
C THR A 403 -21.25 -5.99 30.62
N ASP A 404 -22.41 -6.20 30.01
CA ASP A 404 -22.69 -7.22 28.99
C ASP A 404 -22.65 -6.65 27.54
N ALA A 405 -22.27 -5.37 27.36
CA ALA A 405 -22.16 -4.76 26.05
C ALA A 405 -21.24 -5.57 25.12
N ASN A 406 -21.74 -5.88 23.90
CA ASN A 406 -21.01 -6.76 22.98
C ASN A 406 -21.39 -6.48 21.52
N SER A 407 -20.76 -7.23 20.61
CA SER A 407 -21.16 -7.34 19.20
C SER A 407 -22.06 -8.57 18.99
N SER A 408 -23.06 -8.44 18.13
CA SER A 408 -23.83 -9.59 17.67
C SER A 408 -23.02 -10.63 16.89
N GLU A 409 -21.78 -10.30 16.48
CA GLU A 409 -20.81 -11.24 15.91
C GLU A 409 -20.24 -12.19 16.96
N PHE A 410 -19.94 -11.66 18.16
CA PHE A 410 -19.22 -12.41 19.21
C PHE A 410 -20.20 -13.10 20.16
N ASP A 411 -21.29 -12.42 20.48
CA ASP A 411 -22.37 -12.92 21.33
C ASP A 411 -23.75 -12.44 20.79
N PRO A 412 -24.42 -13.27 19.98
CA PRO A 412 -25.76 -12.95 19.47
C PRO A 412 -26.84 -12.82 20.57
N ALA A 413 -26.57 -13.35 21.79
CA ALA A 413 -27.51 -13.31 22.92
C ALA A 413 -27.32 -12.11 23.83
N ALA A 414 -26.25 -11.29 23.66
CA ALA A 414 -26.00 -10.11 24.47
C ALA A 414 -27.21 -9.17 24.48
N GLN A 415 -27.55 -8.62 25.66
CA GLN A 415 -28.67 -7.67 25.80
C GLN A 415 -28.33 -6.33 25.14
N HIS A 416 -27.07 -5.86 25.36
CA HIS A 416 -26.57 -4.60 24.82
C HIS A 416 -25.67 -4.84 23.61
N ARG A 417 -26.26 -4.92 22.41
CA ARG A 417 -25.55 -5.12 21.14
C ARG A 417 -25.12 -3.78 20.58
N ILE A 418 -23.98 -3.29 21.03
CA ILE A 418 -23.38 -2.00 20.60
C ILE A 418 -22.99 -2.07 19.13
N ILE A 419 -22.59 -3.26 18.66
CA ILE A 419 -22.25 -3.56 17.28
C ILE A 419 -23.21 -4.65 16.78
N TYR A 420 -23.81 -4.44 15.60
CA TYR A 420 -24.80 -5.37 15.06
C TYR A 420 -24.59 -5.63 13.56
N LYS A 421 -25.15 -6.71 13.03
CA LYS A 421 -25.06 -7.08 11.61
C LYS A 421 -25.81 -6.05 10.77
N LEU A 422 -25.24 -5.65 9.63
CA LEU A 422 -25.89 -4.82 8.61
C LEU A 422 -27.30 -5.33 8.33
N ARG A 423 -28.30 -4.42 8.27
CA ARG A 423 -29.73 -4.79 8.07
C ARG A 423 -29.94 -5.52 6.75
N GLU A 424 -29.24 -5.09 5.70
CA GLU A 424 -29.30 -5.66 4.36
C GLU A 424 -28.79 -7.11 4.30
N LEU A 425 -27.99 -7.51 5.29
CA LEU A 425 -27.43 -8.88 5.40
C LEU A 425 -28.24 -9.81 6.30
N THR A 426 -29.38 -9.36 6.84
CA THR A 426 -30.24 -10.19 7.67
C THR A 426 -30.88 -11.27 6.80
N GLY A 427 -30.58 -12.57 7.11
CA GLY A 427 -31.05 -13.71 6.31
C GLY A 427 -30.14 -14.13 5.16
N VAL A 428 -29.02 -13.45 4.92
CA VAL A 428 -28.03 -13.86 3.93
C VAL A 428 -27.12 -14.91 4.54
N GLU A 429 -27.06 -16.11 3.92
CA GLU A 429 -26.23 -17.25 4.35
C GLU A 429 -24.87 -17.28 3.63
N GLU A 430 -24.77 -16.73 2.41
CA GLU A 430 -23.55 -16.67 1.64
C GLU A 430 -22.50 -15.77 2.29
N MET A 431 -21.25 -16.21 2.30
CA MET A 431 -20.14 -15.50 2.94
C MET A 431 -19.35 -14.62 1.95
N GLY A 432 -19.30 -14.97 0.68
CA GLY A 432 -18.59 -14.21 -0.36
C GLY A 432 -19.42 -13.02 -0.87
N GLY A 433 -18.76 -11.86 -1.08
CA GLY A 433 -19.41 -10.69 -1.69
C GLY A 433 -20.54 -10.02 -0.88
N THR A 434 -20.65 -10.33 0.44
CA THR A 434 -21.76 -9.85 1.29
C THR A 434 -21.35 -8.78 2.29
N MET A 435 -20.13 -8.24 2.17
CA MET A 435 -19.63 -7.14 3.02
C MET A 435 -19.96 -5.79 2.41
N ARG A 436 -19.93 -4.74 3.22
CA ARG A 436 -19.78 -3.38 2.75
C ARG A 436 -18.34 -3.23 2.27
N LEU A 437 -18.15 -3.08 0.94
CA LEU A 437 -16.88 -3.13 0.26
C LEU A 437 -16.62 -1.86 -0.53
N GLY A 438 -15.34 -1.50 -0.68
CA GLY A 438 -14.89 -0.40 -1.54
C GLY A 438 -14.99 0.96 -0.90
N ALA A 439 -14.84 1.99 -1.73
CA ALA A 439 -14.81 3.37 -1.30
C ALA A 439 -16.21 3.92 -0.99
N TRP A 440 -16.34 4.50 0.19
CA TRP A 440 -17.57 5.16 0.66
C TRP A 440 -17.23 6.55 1.17
N THR A 441 -18.16 7.46 0.96
CA THR A 441 -18.05 8.83 1.45
C THR A 441 -18.29 8.90 2.96
N CYS A 442 -17.43 9.64 3.66
CA CYS A 442 -17.58 9.98 5.07
C CYS A 442 -17.52 11.51 5.24
N ILE A 443 -18.47 12.04 5.99
CA ILE A 443 -18.54 13.47 6.36
C ILE A 443 -17.92 13.66 7.73
N LEU A 444 -16.90 14.50 7.83
CA LEU A 444 -16.19 14.78 9.06
C LEU A 444 -16.79 15.96 9.82
N GLN A 445 -16.87 15.83 11.15
CA GLN A 445 -17.18 16.95 12.02
C GLN A 445 -16.02 17.94 12.08
N PRO A 446 -16.28 19.25 11.94
CA PRO A 446 -15.27 20.28 12.12
C PRO A 446 -14.56 20.15 13.48
N ASP A 447 -13.28 20.57 13.53
CA ASP A 447 -12.45 20.56 14.75
C ASP A 447 -12.14 19.19 15.39
N SER A 448 -12.62 18.07 14.80
CA SER A 448 -12.28 16.73 15.21
C SER A 448 -10.79 16.40 14.97
N ILE A 449 -10.29 15.34 15.60
CA ILE A 449 -8.93 14.82 15.36
C ILE A 449 -8.80 14.43 13.87
N ALA A 450 -9.81 13.73 13.34
CA ALA A 450 -9.85 13.34 11.93
C ALA A 450 -9.83 14.56 11.00
N ALA A 451 -10.71 15.56 11.22
CA ALA A 451 -10.76 16.75 10.39
C ALA A 451 -9.42 17.51 10.38
N LYS A 452 -8.76 17.63 11.52
CA LYS A 452 -7.41 18.22 11.61
C LYS A 452 -6.37 17.41 10.83
N ALA A 453 -6.41 16.08 10.93
CA ALA A 453 -5.50 15.20 10.21
C ALA A 453 -5.62 15.34 8.68
N TYR A 454 -6.86 15.37 8.16
CA TYR A 454 -7.13 15.52 6.72
C TYR A 454 -6.92 16.95 6.19
N SER A 455 -7.01 17.97 7.05
CA SER A 455 -6.79 19.38 6.67
C SER A 455 -5.31 19.78 6.60
N TYR A 456 -4.41 18.89 7.02
CA TYR A 456 -2.97 19.21 7.04
C TYR A 456 -2.38 19.20 5.63
N ASP A 457 -1.85 20.36 5.21
CA ASP A 457 -1.19 20.51 3.91
C ASP A 457 0.27 20.02 3.96
N LEU A 458 0.58 18.98 3.18
CA LEU A 458 1.94 18.48 2.99
C LEU A 458 2.84 19.43 2.18
N SER A 459 2.26 20.44 1.48
CA SER A 459 3.02 21.40 0.67
C SER A 459 3.90 22.34 1.50
N SER A 460 3.65 22.44 2.81
CA SER A 460 4.42 23.30 3.74
C SER A 460 5.73 22.66 4.25
N GLN A 461 6.04 21.39 3.90
CA GLN A 461 7.33 20.80 4.21
C GLN A 461 8.39 21.31 3.25
N THR A 462 9.21 22.26 3.70
CA THR A 462 10.40 22.74 2.99
C THR A 462 11.30 21.55 2.62
N PRO A 463 11.76 21.41 1.36
CA PRO A 463 12.72 20.38 1.00
C PRO A 463 13.96 20.54 1.88
N LEU A 464 14.48 19.45 2.43
CA LEU A 464 15.78 19.44 3.09
C LEU A 464 16.82 19.91 2.08
N ASP A 465 17.42 21.07 2.34
CA ASP A 465 18.54 21.57 1.55
C ASP A 465 19.76 20.66 1.77
N LEU A 466 19.99 19.78 0.83
CA LEU A 466 21.12 18.84 0.84
C LEU A 466 22.45 19.51 0.47
N SER A 467 22.45 20.80 0.08
CA SER A 467 23.66 21.49 -0.41
C SER A 467 24.65 21.88 0.68
N SER A 468 24.28 21.82 1.97
CA SER A 468 25.12 22.30 3.08
C SER A 468 25.83 21.22 3.91
N ARG A 469 25.81 19.93 3.52
CA ARG A 469 26.43 18.82 4.26
C ARG A 469 27.44 17.95 3.52
N GLU A 470 28.00 18.41 2.40
CA GLU A 470 29.02 17.63 1.66
C GLU A 470 30.43 17.60 2.28
N GLU A 471 30.72 18.30 3.38
CA GLU A 471 32.10 18.32 3.93
C GLU A 471 32.33 17.50 5.22
N GLY A 472 31.34 16.79 5.76
CA GLY A 472 31.46 16.18 7.11
C GLY A 472 31.46 14.65 7.22
N VAL A 473 31.03 13.85 6.25
CA VAL A 473 30.75 12.40 6.44
C VAL A 473 31.37 11.49 5.38
N ALA A 474 32.38 11.92 4.66
CA ALA A 474 33.08 11.07 3.68
C ALA A 474 34.10 10.08 4.28
N ARG A 475 34.09 9.79 5.58
CA ARG A 475 35.07 8.88 6.23
C ARG A 475 34.47 7.83 7.14
N SER A 476 33.36 7.18 6.83
CA SER A 476 33.12 5.84 7.37
C SER A 476 31.96 5.14 6.66
N ARG A 477 32.31 4.08 5.97
CA ARG A 477 31.53 3.12 5.18
C ARG A 477 31.41 3.46 3.70
N GLY A 478 32.32 2.84 2.93
CA GLY A 478 32.47 2.98 1.49
C GLY A 478 31.22 2.63 0.70
N ILE A 479 30.58 3.65 0.20
CA ILE A 479 29.83 3.61 -1.04
C ILE A 479 30.55 4.59 -1.96
N CYS A 480 31.59 4.10 -2.64
CA CYS A 480 32.26 4.82 -3.72
C CYS A 480 31.37 4.73 -4.97
N PHE A 481 30.81 5.86 -5.37
CA PHE A 481 30.45 6.07 -6.76
C PHE A 481 31.71 6.47 -7.51
N SER A 482 32.39 5.51 -8.12
CA SER A 482 33.45 5.80 -9.09
C SER A 482 32.88 5.63 -10.49
N SER A 483 32.66 6.73 -11.16
CA SER A 483 32.58 6.78 -12.62
C SER A 483 34.02 6.69 -13.12
N ASP A 484 34.41 5.53 -13.63
CA ASP A 484 35.69 5.32 -14.34
C ASP A 484 35.39 5.32 -15.84
N ASP A 485 35.58 6.45 -16.48
CA ASP A 485 35.85 6.53 -17.93
C ASP A 485 37.20 7.25 -18.12
N GLY A 486 38.21 6.45 -18.26
CA GLY A 486 39.54 6.87 -18.56
C GLY A 486 39.85 6.85 -20.06
N GLN A 487 40.63 7.81 -20.45
CA GLN A 487 41.42 8.04 -21.67
C GLN A 487 40.73 8.99 -22.66
N GLY A 488 41.13 10.19 -22.84
CA GLY A 488 42.49 10.74 -22.99
C GLY A 488 42.81 10.95 -24.46
N THR A 489 42.68 12.16 -24.98
CA THR A 489 43.68 12.78 -25.87
C THR A 489 43.37 14.28 -26.04
N ASN A 490 44.41 15.06 -25.80
CA ASN A 490 44.56 16.48 -26.10
C ASN A 490 44.34 16.83 -27.58
N LEU A 491 43.77 18.00 -27.87
CA LEU A 491 44.38 19.06 -28.66
C LEU A 491 43.39 20.16 -29.05
N GLY A 492 43.77 21.41 -28.84
CA GLY A 492 43.41 22.47 -29.75
C GLY A 492 42.52 23.59 -29.21
N THR A 493 43.17 24.59 -28.73
CA THR A 493 42.79 25.99 -28.49
C THR A 493 41.93 26.69 -29.57
N VAL A 494 41.29 27.80 -29.08
CA VAL A 494 40.99 29.10 -29.74
C VAL A 494 39.56 29.30 -30.26
N GLY A 495 38.92 30.37 -29.72
CA GLY A 495 37.91 31.13 -30.44
C GLY A 495 36.83 31.82 -29.58
N ARG A 496 37.12 33.06 -29.19
CA ARG A 496 36.17 34.05 -28.63
C ARG A 496 35.07 34.42 -29.66
N GLY A 497 33.88 34.80 -29.17
CA GLY A 497 32.92 35.58 -29.96
C GLY A 497 31.57 35.71 -29.27
N THR A 498 31.41 36.66 -28.42
CA THR A 498 30.50 37.84 -28.32
C THR A 498 29.05 37.69 -28.80
N ALA A 499 28.17 37.87 -27.84
CA ALA A 499 27.00 38.75 -27.69
C ALA A 499 26.05 39.05 -28.89
N SER A 500 24.75 38.92 -28.67
CA SER A 500 23.75 40.01 -28.63
C SER A 500 22.33 39.44 -28.70
N ALA A 501 21.52 39.77 -27.71
CA ALA A 501 20.44 40.77 -27.72
C ALA A 501 19.10 40.34 -28.33
N VAL A 502 18.12 40.43 -27.47
CA VAL A 502 16.65 40.44 -27.60
C VAL A 502 16.18 41.54 -28.61
N PRO A 503 14.99 41.46 -29.27
CA PRO A 503 13.79 42.03 -28.63
C PRO A 503 12.45 41.33 -28.92
N SER A 504 11.56 41.28 -27.97
CA SER A 504 10.34 42.05 -27.67
C SER A 504 9.14 41.91 -28.61
N SER A 505 8.01 41.56 -27.98
CA SER A 505 6.64 42.04 -28.12
C SER A 505 5.84 41.86 -29.39
N LEU A 506 4.61 41.35 -29.23
CA LEU A 506 3.41 42.00 -29.75
C LEU A 506 2.13 41.50 -29.07
N ASN A 507 1.41 42.46 -28.52
CA ASN A 507 0.04 42.44 -28.04
C ASN A 507 -0.96 42.36 -29.21
N LEU A 508 -2.20 41.94 -28.94
CA LEU A 508 -3.46 42.58 -29.37
C LEU A 508 -4.62 41.67 -28.98
N SER A 509 -5.41 42.04 -28.02
CA SER A 509 -6.63 42.87 -27.94
C SER A 509 -7.87 42.17 -28.47
N SER A 510 -8.79 41.95 -27.60
CA SER A 510 -10.07 42.56 -27.28
C SER A 510 -11.27 42.19 -28.16
N ARG A 511 -12.37 41.81 -27.50
CA ARG A 511 -13.65 42.53 -27.60
C ARG A 511 -14.66 42.07 -26.55
N ALA A 512 -15.12 43.04 -25.83
CA ALA A 512 -16.26 43.04 -24.94
C ALA A 512 -17.56 43.25 -25.70
N SER A 513 -18.69 42.89 -25.16
CA SER A 513 -19.95 43.60 -25.37
C SER A 513 -20.82 43.57 -24.09
N GLU A 514 -21.21 44.75 -23.74
CA GLU A 514 -22.05 45.24 -22.64
C GLU A 514 -23.53 44.93 -22.80
N ALA A 515 -24.25 44.93 -21.67
CA ALA A 515 -25.45 45.77 -21.39
C ALA A 515 -26.01 45.33 -20.03
N SER A 516 -26.02 46.04 -19.03
CA SER A 516 -26.45 47.32 -18.49
C SER A 516 -27.81 47.28 -17.77
N ARG A 517 -27.82 47.98 -16.62
CA ARG A 517 -28.88 48.55 -15.76
C ARG A 517 -29.39 47.64 -14.65
N GLY A 518 -29.27 47.92 -13.38
CA GLY A 518 -29.16 49.18 -12.65
C GLY A 518 -30.37 49.36 -11.73
N THR A 519 -30.21 49.19 -10.44
CA THR A 519 -30.94 50.00 -9.43
C THR A 519 -30.31 49.85 -8.04
N SER A 520 -30.34 50.96 -7.34
CA SER A 520 -29.73 51.43 -6.13
C SER A 520 -30.01 50.69 -4.83
N MET A 521 -29.03 50.86 -3.93
CA MET A 521 -28.94 50.52 -2.50
C MET A 521 -30.11 50.99 -1.60
N PRO A 522 -30.20 50.44 -0.35
CA PRO A 522 -29.49 51.10 0.73
C PRO A 522 -28.64 50.17 1.62
N ALA A 523 -27.68 50.82 2.25
CA ALA A 523 -26.78 50.26 3.25
C ALA A 523 -27.53 49.95 4.54
N ASP A 524 -27.30 48.74 5.10
CA ASP A 524 -27.26 48.62 6.55
C ASP A 524 -26.24 47.54 6.94
N SER A 525 -25.35 47.94 7.80
CA SER A 525 -24.21 47.19 8.27
C SER A 525 -24.60 46.28 9.42
N THR A 526 -24.57 44.99 9.19
CA THR A 526 -24.28 44.03 10.27
C THR A 526 -23.30 42.98 9.68
N TYR A 527 -22.04 43.09 10.10
CA TYR A 527 -21.06 42.02 9.92
C TYR A 527 -21.59 40.79 10.67
N ALA A 528 -22.30 39.93 9.98
CA ALA A 528 -22.45 38.55 10.37
C ALA A 528 -21.16 37.86 9.97
N ASP A 529 -20.43 37.36 10.95
CA ASP A 529 -19.27 36.47 10.81
C ASP A 529 -19.78 35.17 10.12
N ASP A 530 -19.76 35.16 8.79
CA ASP A 530 -20.10 34.00 7.95
C ASP A 530 -18.89 33.07 7.96
N ARG A 531 -18.70 32.40 9.12
CA ARG A 531 -17.92 31.15 9.18
C ARG A 531 -18.80 30.09 8.53
N THR A 532 -18.77 30.02 7.22
CA THR A 532 -19.16 28.82 6.50
C THR A 532 -18.30 27.68 7.03
N THR A 533 -18.85 26.87 7.91
CA THR A 533 -18.25 25.61 8.36
C THR A 533 -18.13 24.72 7.15
N HIS A 534 -16.95 24.74 6.49
CA HIS A 534 -16.67 23.85 5.38
C HIS A 534 -16.69 22.42 5.91
N THR A 535 -17.72 21.69 5.57
CA THR A 535 -17.82 20.25 5.83
C THR A 535 -16.72 19.54 5.03
N ILE A 536 -15.87 18.78 5.70
CA ILE A 536 -14.82 17.96 5.04
C ILE A 536 -15.44 16.64 4.64
N GLU A 537 -15.40 16.37 3.35
CA GLU A 537 -15.83 15.10 2.77
C GLU A 537 -14.60 14.28 2.39
N ILE A 538 -14.55 13.02 2.84
CA ILE A 538 -13.50 12.07 2.51
C ILE A 538 -14.10 10.81 1.91
N SER A 539 -13.30 10.02 1.21
CA SER A 539 -13.71 8.75 0.62
C SER A 539 -12.74 7.67 1.05
N GLU A 540 -13.23 6.63 1.74
CA GLU A 540 -12.39 5.59 2.35
C GLU A 540 -12.90 4.19 2.05
N ARG A 541 -11.99 3.18 2.03
CA ARG A 541 -12.31 1.79 1.67
C ARG A 541 -12.80 1.00 2.87
N HIS A 542 -13.84 0.22 2.67
CA HIS A 542 -14.51 -0.60 3.68
C HIS A 542 -14.36 -2.10 3.37
N ARG A 543 -14.36 -2.91 4.45
CA ARG A 543 -14.42 -4.38 4.39
C ARG A 543 -15.01 -4.94 5.69
N HIS A 544 -16.32 -4.86 5.88
CA HIS A 544 -16.98 -5.33 7.11
C HIS A 544 -18.47 -5.67 6.91
N ARG A 545 -19.04 -6.42 7.88
CA ARG A 545 -20.46 -6.81 7.93
C ARG A 545 -21.21 -6.24 9.13
N TYR A 546 -20.49 -5.67 10.10
CA TYR A 546 -21.04 -5.21 11.36
C TYR A 546 -20.81 -3.71 11.51
N GLU A 547 -21.79 -3.04 12.12
CA GLU A 547 -21.85 -1.58 12.24
C GLU A 547 -22.18 -1.17 13.67
N PHE A 548 -21.87 0.08 14.02
CA PHE A 548 -22.28 0.70 15.27
C PHE A 548 -23.81 0.81 15.36
N ASN A 549 -24.38 0.40 16.48
CA ASN A 549 -25.82 0.51 16.75
C ASN A 549 -26.17 1.90 17.28
N ARG A 550 -26.82 2.71 16.46
CA ARG A 550 -27.17 4.09 16.80
C ARG A 550 -28.17 4.23 17.95
N GLU A 551 -28.84 3.15 18.38
CA GLU A 551 -29.69 3.16 19.60
C GLU A 551 -28.86 3.52 20.85
N TYR A 552 -27.55 3.24 20.85
CA TYR A 552 -26.63 3.56 21.95
C TYR A 552 -25.90 4.89 21.78
N GLU A 553 -26.12 5.60 20.69
CA GLU A 553 -25.42 6.86 20.38
C GLU A 553 -25.55 7.89 21.51
N ALA A 554 -26.81 8.19 21.94
CA ALA A 554 -27.06 9.18 22.99
C ALA A 554 -26.38 8.82 24.32
N LEU A 555 -26.30 7.52 24.65
CA LEU A 555 -25.66 7.04 25.87
C LEU A 555 -24.13 7.25 25.81
N LEU A 556 -23.48 6.78 24.75
CA LEU A 556 -22.02 6.86 24.61
C LEU A 556 -21.55 8.32 24.46
N THR A 557 -22.28 9.11 23.67
CA THR A 557 -21.93 10.54 23.46
C THR A 557 -22.20 11.38 24.71
N GLY A 558 -23.24 11.05 25.48
CA GLY A 558 -23.51 11.67 26.78
C GLY A 558 -22.41 11.38 27.82
N ALA A 559 -21.70 10.25 27.69
CA ALA A 559 -20.56 9.88 28.54
C ALA A 559 -19.22 10.45 28.02
N GLY A 560 -19.18 11.11 26.85
CA GLY A 560 -17.99 11.82 26.35
C GLY A 560 -17.34 11.27 25.07
N LEU A 561 -17.76 10.10 24.58
CA LEU A 561 -17.36 9.63 23.24
C LEU A 561 -17.97 10.59 22.20
N LYS A 562 -17.25 10.87 21.11
CA LYS A 562 -17.76 11.70 20.02
C LYS A 562 -17.87 10.89 18.73
N ILE A 563 -18.95 11.04 18.01
CA ILE A 563 -19.09 10.60 16.63
C ILE A 563 -18.62 11.76 15.76
N THR A 564 -17.52 11.57 15.07
CA THR A 564 -16.85 12.64 14.30
C THR A 564 -16.81 12.37 12.81
N GLY A 565 -17.24 11.18 12.37
CA GLY A 565 -17.45 10.82 10.98
C GLY A 565 -18.72 10.01 10.79
N THR A 566 -19.49 10.32 9.74
CA THR A 566 -20.71 9.59 9.36
C THR A 566 -20.84 9.51 7.85
N THR A 567 -21.66 8.57 7.35
CA THR A 567 -22.14 8.61 5.96
C THR A 567 -22.92 9.89 5.69
N PRO A 568 -23.05 10.35 4.42
CA PRO A 568 -23.75 11.59 4.08
C PRO A 568 -25.22 11.64 4.54
N ASP A 569 -25.88 10.50 4.56
CA ASP A 569 -27.25 10.32 5.06
C ASP A 569 -27.34 10.12 6.58
N ALA A 570 -26.18 10.18 7.24
CA ALA A 570 -25.99 9.91 8.67
C ALA A 570 -26.52 8.53 9.13
N THR A 571 -26.61 7.54 8.23
CA THR A 571 -27.07 6.18 8.58
C THR A 571 -26.00 5.43 9.38
N TYR A 572 -24.75 5.47 8.94
CA TYR A 572 -23.64 4.73 9.56
C TYR A 572 -22.63 5.65 10.23
N VAL A 573 -22.05 5.16 11.32
CA VAL A 573 -20.97 5.82 12.06
C VAL A 573 -19.64 5.34 11.50
N GLU A 574 -18.83 6.29 11.05
CA GLU A 574 -17.56 6.02 10.38
C GLU A 574 -16.36 6.27 11.29
N ILE A 575 -16.45 7.27 12.19
CA ILE A 575 -15.36 7.64 13.10
C ILE A 575 -15.90 7.97 14.47
N VAL A 576 -15.22 7.45 15.51
CA VAL A 576 -15.42 7.81 16.92
C VAL A 576 -14.14 8.33 17.52
N GLU A 577 -14.24 9.31 18.43
CA GLU A 577 -13.09 9.95 19.10
C GLU A 577 -13.36 10.22 20.58
N ILE A 578 -12.28 10.30 21.38
CA ILE A 578 -12.30 10.88 22.72
C ILE A 578 -11.53 12.21 22.67
N PRO A 579 -12.20 13.39 22.68
CA PRO A 579 -11.59 14.68 22.40
C PRO A 579 -10.49 15.13 23.37
N ASN A 580 -10.60 14.72 24.64
CA ASN A 580 -9.66 15.11 25.72
C ASN A 580 -8.47 14.13 25.85
N HIS A 581 -8.38 13.14 24.98
CA HIS A 581 -7.27 12.21 24.92
C HIS A 581 -6.22 12.74 23.92
N PRO A 582 -4.91 12.52 24.13
CA PRO A 582 -3.86 12.96 23.17
C PRO A 582 -4.12 12.53 21.74
N PHE A 583 -4.56 11.29 21.54
CA PHE A 583 -5.08 10.75 20.29
C PHE A 583 -5.88 9.48 20.61
N PHE A 584 -7.19 9.52 20.52
CA PHE A 584 -8.04 8.34 20.61
C PHE A 584 -9.04 8.40 19.47
N LEU A 585 -8.79 7.60 18.46
CA LEU A 585 -9.60 7.56 17.24
C LEU A 585 -9.87 6.12 16.83
N GLY A 586 -11.12 5.81 16.54
CA GLY A 586 -11.54 4.59 15.88
C GLY A 586 -12.22 4.91 14.55
N CYS A 587 -11.86 4.22 13.46
CA CYS A 587 -12.51 4.34 12.16
C CYS A 587 -13.05 2.99 11.69
N GLN A 588 -14.24 2.98 11.02
CA GLN A 588 -14.87 1.76 10.53
C GLN A 588 -14.25 1.28 9.22
N PHE A 589 -13.71 2.19 8.43
CA PHE A 589 -13.01 1.92 7.18
C PHE A 589 -11.55 1.50 7.40
N HIS A 590 -10.88 1.13 6.30
CA HIS A 590 -9.50 0.65 6.26
C HIS A 590 -8.56 1.68 5.60
N PRO A 591 -8.06 2.68 6.33
CA PRO A 591 -7.20 3.74 5.79
C PRO A 591 -5.85 3.22 5.29
N GLU A 592 -5.41 2.04 5.76
CA GLU A 592 -4.18 1.41 5.33
C GLU A 592 -4.14 1.10 3.84
N PHE A 593 -5.30 0.84 3.21
CA PHE A 593 -5.36 0.53 1.79
C PHE A 593 -5.07 1.73 0.88
N LYS A 594 -5.22 2.97 1.39
CA LYS A 594 -4.97 4.19 0.62
C LYS A 594 -3.63 4.86 0.91
N SER A 595 -2.87 4.36 1.88
CA SER A 595 -1.58 4.94 2.25
C SER A 595 -0.50 4.65 1.22
N LYS A 596 0.23 5.69 0.80
CA LYS A 596 1.36 5.61 -0.13
C LYS A 596 2.64 6.18 0.50
N PRO A 597 3.83 5.73 0.11
CA PRO A 597 5.08 6.21 0.72
C PRO A 597 5.36 7.70 0.48
N LEU A 598 4.93 8.23 -0.67
CA LEU A 598 5.07 9.65 -1.02
C LEU A 598 3.86 10.49 -0.60
N GLU A 599 2.74 9.84 -0.28
CA GLU A 599 1.47 10.45 0.16
C GLU A 599 0.92 9.64 1.34
N PRO A 600 1.54 9.75 2.53
CA PRO A 600 1.12 9.01 3.72
C PRO A 600 -0.32 9.36 4.10
N HIS A 601 -1.11 8.33 4.42
CA HIS A 601 -2.49 8.55 4.82
C HIS A 601 -2.58 9.46 6.06
N PRO A 602 -3.47 10.47 6.08
CA PRO A 602 -3.54 11.50 7.12
C PRO A 602 -3.66 10.94 8.55
N LEU A 603 -4.51 9.92 8.76
CA LEU A 603 -4.72 9.33 10.08
C LEU A 603 -3.48 8.61 10.61
N PHE A 604 -2.76 7.88 9.75
CA PHE A 604 -1.50 7.22 10.16
C PHE A 604 -0.42 8.23 10.51
N ARG A 605 -0.31 9.31 9.73
CA ARG A 605 0.62 10.39 10.03
C ARG A 605 0.32 11.04 11.38
N ALA A 606 -0.95 11.40 11.62
CA ALA A 606 -1.39 12.02 12.87
C ALA A 606 -1.21 11.09 14.08
N PHE A 607 -1.50 9.79 13.93
CA PHE A 607 -1.27 8.79 14.97
C PHE A 607 0.22 8.67 15.33
N ILE A 608 1.11 8.57 14.35
CA ILE A 608 2.56 8.52 14.58
C ILE A 608 3.07 9.81 15.23
N GLU A 609 2.58 10.98 14.81
CA GLU A 609 2.92 12.27 15.39
C GLU A 609 2.53 12.34 16.87
N ALA A 610 1.30 11.94 17.21
CA ALA A 610 0.81 11.89 18.58
C ALA A 610 1.60 10.89 19.44
N SER A 611 1.90 9.71 18.89
CA SER A 611 2.70 8.68 19.59
C SER A 611 4.12 9.17 19.88
N TYR A 612 4.76 9.83 18.93
CA TYR A 612 6.08 10.42 19.14
C TYR A 612 6.03 11.57 20.16
N GLY A 613 4.97 12.38 20.16
CA GLY A 613 4.73 13.42 21.17
C GLY A 613 4.60 12.84 22.60
N ASN A 614 3.90 11.71 22.74
CA ASN A 614 3.76 11.00 24.02
C ASN A 614 5.11 10.54 24.57
N ARG A 615 5.97 9.97 23.74
CA ARG A 615 7.33 9.55 24.09
C ARG A 615 8.17 10.69 24.65
N ILE A 616 8.13 11.88 24.04
CA ILE A 616 8.89 13.05 24.49
C ILE A 616 8.45 13.47 25.89
N VAL A 617 7.14 13.49 26.15
CA VAL A 617 6.57 13.87 27.46
C VAL A 617 6.95 12.85 28.54
N GLU A 618 6.96 11.56 28.24
CA GLU A 618 7.39 10.51 29.18
C GLU A 618 8.90 10.53 29.43
N GLY A 619 9.71 10.78 28.39
CA GLY A 619 11.16 10.94 28.51
C GLY A 619 11.56 12.09 29.41
N ASP A 620 10.86 13.22 29.33
CA ASP A 620 11.08 14.38 30.23
C ASP A 620 10.65 14.11 31.68
N ARG A 621 9.67 13.21 31.91
CA ARG A 621 9.25 12.78 33.26
C ARG A 621 10.18 11.73 33.88
N GLY A 622 10.92 10.98 33.04
CA GLY A 622 11.82 9.90 33.47
C GLY A 622 13.25 10.32 33.83
N ILE A 623 13.64 11.59 33.70
CA ILE A 623 14.94 12.12 34.14
C ILE A 623 14.84 12.61 35.60
N GLU A 624 14.39 11.78 36.54
CA GLU A 624 14.89 11.82 37.89
C GLU A 624 16.17 10.99 37.93
N THR A 625 17.30 11.67 37.87
CA THR A 625 18.63 11.04 37.96
C THR A 625 18.78 10.27 39.27
N PRO A 626 19.44 9.08 39.28
CA PRO A 626 19.69 8.29 40.48
C PRO A 626 20.53 8.98 41.60
N ASP A 627 20.96 10.21 41.39
CA ASP A 627 21.85 10.94 42.31
C ASP A 627 21.14 11.66 43.50
N THR A 628 19.81 11.72 43.53
CA THR A 628 19.08 12.37 44.65
C THR A 628 18.75 11.44 45.80
N LEU A 629 18.97 10.13 45.65
CA LEU A 629 18.74 9.14 46.76
C LEU A 629 19.99 8.82 47.61
N ALA A 630 21.14 9.41 47.28
CA ALA A 630 22.39 9.20 48.05
C ALA A 630 22.67 10.25 49.13
N GLN A 631 21.83 11.28 49.31
CA GLN A 631 22.04 12.35 50.31
C GLN A 631 21.05 12.32 51.49
N SER A 632 20.24 11.27 51.63
CA SER A 632 19.38 11.10 52.82
C SER A 632 19.52 9.72 53.46
N ARG A 633 20.76 9.33 53.78
CA ARG A 633 21.06 8.31 54.77
C ARG A 633 22.26 8.72 55.63
#